data_ad91f9411d025a8ae6c93c348fbc4714
#
_entry.id   ad91f9411d025a8ae6c93c348fbc4714
#
_cell.length_a   1.000
_cell.length_b   1.000
_cell.length_c   1.000
_cell.angle_alpha   90.00
_cell.angle_beta   90.00
_cell.angle_gamma   90.00
#
_symmetry.space_group_name_H-M   'P 1'
#
loop_
_entity.id
_entity.type
_entity.pdbx_description
1 polymer ?
#
loop_
_entity_poly.entity_id
_entity_poly.type
_entity_poly.pdbx_seq_one_letter_code
_entity_poly.pdbx_strand_id
1 'polypeptide(L)'
;MKKHQATKALKSRFVPEFLGFPHIEREVIESHTRPLAKELFTRTMTENPAILVLDGTYIYVQKSGNFSFSRRSYSLHKHRPLVKLMLVVTTTGYIVSVLGPYLADSKNSDANILNHMIRPNAEQMKEWVREGDIFVVDRGFRDSGEILNDLGITMEMPTFLPKGATQLQTKDANCSSRKLKVLARSSNELQTLIIDQGLDRRSYKWTPLDASEACPLFPQLSEDEIRELTLGVYQVKLARSYTQEHCSHDGSYDILVNSDVPMILSAKIQSRHISAKSYKLWIKYSCSIVEGWYCTCKNGSRVVGMCAHITSVIWYLSYMRHEASPFKGIPNWADTIEDASRIPTIDESDSDDPEE
;
A
#
# COMPACT_ATOMS: atom_id res chain seq x y z
N MET A 1 35.26 17.28 1.35
CA MET A 1 35.81 16.16 2.15
C MET A 1 34.71 15.30 2.82
N LYS A 2 33.82 15.87 3.63
CA LYS A 2 32.80 15.09 4.39
C LYS A 2 31.86 14.20 3.53
N LYS A 3 31.40 14.68 2.36
CA LYS A 3 30.50 13.91 1.50
C LYS A 3 31.16 12.65 0.91
N HIS A 4 32.41 12.74 0.50
CA HIS A 4 33.15 11.60 -0.04
C HIS A 4 33.43 10.53 1.02
N GLN A 5 33.74 10.93 2.25
CA GLN A 5 33.94 10.02 3.37
C GLN A 5 32.69 9.29 3.77
N ALA A 6 31.52 10.00 3.83
CA ALA A 6 30.23 9.38 4.07
C ALA A 6 29.86 8.36 2.98
N THR A 7 30.05 8.71 1.70
CA THR A 7 29.81 7.79 0.59
C THR A 7 30.71 6.57 0.65
N LYS A 8 31.99 6.74 1.04
CA LYS A 8 32.93 5.63 1.20
C LYS A 8 32.50 4.71 2.35
N ALA A 9 32.13 5.29 3.50
CA ALA A 9 31.65 4.51 4.65
C ALA A 9 30.36 3.73 4.35
N LEU A 10 29.40 4.35 3.66
CA LEU A 10 28.18 3.67 3.22
C LEU A 10 28.50 2.48 2.32
N LYS A 11 29.35 2.66 1.33
CA LYS A 11 29.71 1.58 0.37
C LYS A 11 30.54 0.47 0.97
N SER A 12 31.45 0.78 1.91
CA SER A 12 32.39 -0.21 2.46
C SER A 12 31.92 -0.90 3.74
N ARG A 13 30.95 -0.34 4.44
CA ARG A 13 30.43 -0.89 5.70
C ARG A 13 28.96 -1.17 5.64
N PHE A 14 28.13 -0.16 5.34
CA PHE A 14 26.68 -0.29 5.43
C PHE A 14 26.13 -1.23 4.34
N VAL A 15 26.53 -1.04 3.08
CA VAL A 15 25.98 -1.85 1.97
C VAL A 15 26.27 -3.33 2.15
N PRO A 16 27.50 -3.79 2.44
CA PRO A 16 27.77 -5.21 2.64
C PRO A 16 27.06 -5.84 3.83
N GLU A 17 26.73 -5.05 4.86
CA GLU A 17 26.11 -5.56 6.09
C GLU A 17 24.56 -5.55 6.02
N PHE A 18 23.96 -4.72 5.17
CA PHE A 18 22.50 -4.47 5.18
C PHE A 18 21.82 -4.55 3.83
N LEU A 19 22.56 -4.73 2.74
CA LEU A 19 22.00 -4.81 1.38
C LEU A 19 22.69 -5.86 0.55
N GLY A 20 21.94 -6.42 -0.41
CA GLY A 20 22.42 -7.47 -1.31
C GLY A 20 22.12 -8.87 -0.78
N PHE A 21 22.09 -9.85 -1.65
CA PHE A 21 21.78 -11.24 -1.27
C PHE A 21 22.73 -11.81 -0.20
N PRO A 22 24.05 -11.51 -0.17
CA PRO A 22 24.95 -12.08 0.80
C PRO A 22 24.71 -11.66 2.25
N HIS A 23 23.99 -10.54 2.49
CA HIS A 23 23.78 -10.05 3.85
C HIS A 23 22.66 -10.76 4.61
N ILE A 24 21.82 -11.52 3.91
CA ILE A 24 20.62 -12.11 4.50
C ILE A 24 20.62 -13.63 4.31
N GLU A 25 20.45 -14.33 5.40
CA GLU A 25 20.25 -15.77 5.40
C GLU A 25 18.83 -16.13 4.97
N ARG A 26 18.64 -17.31 4.40
CA ARG A 26 17.33 -17.74 3.90
C ARG A 26 16.29 -17.89 4.99
N GLU A 27 16.71 -18.32 6.16
CA GLU A 27 15.86 -18.47 7.35
C GLU A 27 15.26 -17.13 7.79
N VAL A 28 16.00 -16.04 7.61
CA VAL A 28 15.51 -14.69 7.88
C VAL A 28 14.44 -14.29 6.86
N ILE A 29 14.56 -14.69 5.59
CA ILE A 29 13.52 -14.46 4.58
C ILE A 29 12.21 -15.16 4.95
N GLU A 30 12.28 -16.35 5.54
CA GLU A 30 11.06 -17.04 6.02
C GLU A 30 10.33 -16.22 7.08
N SER A 31 11.05 -15.62 8.02
CA SER A 31 10.46 -14.73 9.04
C SER A 31 9.84 -13.46 8.44
N HIS A 32 10.33 -13.03 7.27
CA HIS A 32 9.80 -11.92 6.47
C HIS A 32 8.79 -12.36 5.41
N THR A 33 8.36 -13.63 5.41
CA THR A 33 7.32 -14.12 4.50
C THR A 33 5.97 -14.13 5.23
N ARG A 34 5.01 -13.37 4.71
CA ARG A 34 3.66 -13.32 5.30
C ARG A 34 2.93 -14.65 5.16
N PRO A 35 2.20 -15.11 6.19
CA PRO A 35 1.43 -16.36 6.15
C PRO A 35 0.53 -16.47 4.93
N LEU A 36 -0.15 -15.38 4.57
CA LEU A 36 -1.00 -15.34 3.40
C LEU A 36 -0.22 -15.52 2.08
N ALA A 37 0.96 -14.91 1.94
CA ALA A 37 1.79 -15.11 0.76
C ALA A 37 2.25 -16.57 0.67
N LYS A 38 2.64 -17.17 1.79
CA LYS A 38 2.96 -18.59 1.87
C LYS A 38 1.77 -19.45 1.43
N GLU A 39 0.59 -19.20 1.95
CA GLU A 39 -0.63 -19.93 1.56
C GLU A 39 -0.96 -19.77 0.06
N LEU A 40 -0.83 -18.56 -0.48
CA LEU A 40 -1.18 -18.28 -1.88
C LEU A 40 -0.23 -18.92 -2.89
N PHE A 41 1.06 -18.93 -2.60
CA PHE A 41 2.09 -19.30 -3.58
C PHE A 41 2.66 -20.69 -3.35
N THR A 42 2.60 -21.27 -2.14
CA THR A 42 3.27 -22.56 -1.81
C THR A 42 2.31 -23.71 -1.53
N ARG A 43 1.01 -23.59 -1.83
CA ARG A 43 -0.03 -24.61 -1.51
C ARG A 43 0.28 -26.03 -1.98
N THR A 44 1.10 -26.20 -3.00
CA THR A 44 1.44 -27.50 -3.60
C THR A 44 2.90 -27.89 -3.40
N MET A 45 3.67 -27.09 -2.66
CA MET A 45 5.11 -27.30 -2.48
C MET A 45 5.40 -27.95 -1.13
N THR A 46 6.31 -28.92 -1.12
CA THR A 46 6.79 -29.61 0.09
C THR A 46 7.90 -28.85 0.81
N GLU A 47 8.59 -27.96 0.09
CA GLU A 47 9.67 -27.13 0.62
C GLU A 47 9.22 -25.70 0.87
N ASN A 48 9.94 -24.97 1.72
CA ASN A 48 9.72 -23.55 2.00
C ASN A 48 10.50 -22.69 0.99
N PRO A 49 9.93 -22.30 -0.17
CA PRO A 49 10.62 -21.43 -1.11
C PRO A 49 10.71 -20.01 -0.57
N ALA A 50 11.77 -19.29 -0.96
CA ALA A 50 11.83 -17.85 -0.75
C ALA A 50 10.84 -17.16 -1.69
N ILE A 51 10.01 -16.26 -1.14
CA ILE A 51 9.06 -15.46 -1.92
C ILE A 51 9.56 -14.02 -1.94
N LEU A 52 10.05 -13.59 -3.09
CA LEU A 52 10.58 -12.25 -3.30
C LEU A 52 9.69 -11.46 -4.26
N VAL A 53 9.52 -10.18 -3.99
CA VAL A 53 8.80 -9.23 -4.86
C VAL A 53 9.83 -8.34 -5.52
N LEU A 54 9.81 -8.27 -6.85
CA LEU A 54 10.70 -7.43 -7.63
C LEU A 54 9.89 -6.31 -8.29
N ASP A 55 10.37 -5.08 -8.15
CA ASP A 55 9.75 -3.92 -8.77
C ASP A 55 10.77 -2.86 -9.17
N GLY A 56 10.51 -2.21 -10.31
CA GLY A 56 11.29 -1.08 -10.79
C GLY A 56 10.83 0.22 -10.14
N THR A 57 11.67 0.86 -9.35
CA THR A 57 11.38 2.19 -8.78
C THR A 57 12.16 3.30 -9.49
N TYR A 58 11.77 4.54 -9.24
CA TYR A 58 12.31 5.70 -9.96
C TYR A 58 12.85 6.75 -9.00
N ILE A 59 14.06 7.25 -9.31
CA ILE A 59 14.59 8.46 -8.69
C ILE A 59 14.59 9.57 -9.74
N TYR A 60 13.85 10.64 -9.47
CA TYR A 60 13.84 11.81 -10.31
C TYR A 60 15.16 12.55 -10.20
N VAL A 61 15.72 12.91 -11.35
CA VAL A 61 16.98 13.64 -11.44
C VAL A 61 16.78 14.99 -12.10
N GLN A 62 17.64 15.94 -11.79
CA GLN A 62 17.65 17.23 -12.45
C GLN A 62 18.04 17.06 -13.92
N LYS A 63 17.45 17.86 -14.80
CA LYS A 63 17.78 17.86 -16.23
C LYS A 63 19.28 18.15 -16.40
N SER A 64 19.97 17.25 -17.10
CA SER A 64 21.41 17.38 -17.34
C SER A 64 21.68 18.29 -18.55
N GLY A 65 22.79 19.04 -18.51
CA GLY A 65 23.32 19.74 -19.66
C GLY A 65 23.95 18.82 -20.73
N ASN A 66 24.24 17.56 -20.37
CA ASN A 66 24.69 16.56 -21.35
C ASN A 66 23.50 15.98 -22.09
N PHE A 67 23.44 16.24 -23.39
CA PHE A 67 22.30 15.84 -24.24
C PHE A 67 22.08 14.32 -24.30
N SER A 68 23.15 13.53 -24.37
CA SER A 68 23.04 12.06 -24.39
C SER A 68 22.43 11.54 -23.12
N PHE A 69 22.94 11.95 -21.96
CA PHE A 69 22.38 11.56 -20.66
C PHE A 69 20.96 12.08 -20.46
N SER A 70 20.70 13.36 -20.83
CA SER A 70 19.37 13.97 -20.72
C SER A 70 18.31 13.21 -21.53
N ARG A 71 18.65 12.77 -22.75
CA ARG A 71 17.77 11.99 -23.62
C ARG A 71 17.52 10.59 -23.06
N ARG A 72 18.56 9.91 -22.57
CA ARG A 72 18.46 8.55 -22.05
C ARG A 72 17.85 8.46 -20.65
N SER A 73 17.90 9.52 -19.85
CA SER A 73 17.26 9.61 -18.54
C SER A 73 15.82 10.10 -18.61
N TYR A 74 15.33 10.59 -19.76
CA TYR A 74 13.98 11.09 -19.89
C TYR A 74 12.98 9.95 -20.09
N SER A 75 12.04 9.81 -19.14
CA SER A 75 10.95 8.83 -19.22
C SER A 75 9.75 9.43 -19.95
N LEU A 76 9.38 8.86 -21.10
CA LEU A 76 8.18 9.24 -21.84
C LEU A 76 6.90 8.96 -21.03
N HIS A 77 6.91 7.93 -20.21
CA HIS A 77 5.75 7.56 -19.38
C HIS A 77 5.53 8.53 -18.21
N LYS A 78 6.61 9.01 -17.60
CA LYS A 78 6.55 9.92 -16.42
C LYS A 78 6.75 11.39 -16.80
N HIS A 79 7.09 11.68 -18.06
CA HIS A 79 7.36 13.02 -18.59
C HIS A 79 8.44 13.80 -17.80
N ARG A 80 9.44 13.09 -17.27
CA ARG A 80 10.50 13.65 -16.40
C ARG A 80 11.82 12.90 -16.56
N PRO A 81 12.96 13.60 -16.36
CA PRO A 81 14.25 12.93 -16.19
C PRO A 81 14.26 12.08 -14.92
N LEU A 82 14.67 10.84 -15.04
CA LEU A 82 14.78 9.90 -13.92
C LEU A 82 15.82 8.81 -14.21
N VAL A 83 16.21 8.12 -13.17
CA VAL A 83 16.93 6.85 -13.24
C VAL A 83 16.09 5.77 -12.56
N LYS A 84 16.27 4.53 -12.99
CA LYS A 84 15.57 3.37 -12.45
C LYS A 84 16.45 2.66 -11.43
N LEU A 85 15.83 2.13 -10.40
CA LEU A 85 16.42 1.16 -9.48
C LEU A 85 15.57 -0.10 -9.51
N MET A 86 16.21 -1.25 -9.43
CA MET A 86 15.52 -2.52 -9.17
C MET A 86 15.53 -2.79 -7.68
N LEU A 87 14.36 -2.92 -7.08
CA LEU A 87 14.17 -3.31 -5.69
C LEU A 87 13.83 -4.79 -5.63
N VAL A 88 14.51 -5.51 -4.77
CA VAL A 88 14.15 -6.86 -4.36
C VAL A 88 13.74 -6.80 -2.90
N VAL A 89 12.48 -7.15 -2.63
CA VAL A 89 11.91 -7.05 -1.28
C VAL A 89 11.19 -8.35 -0.90
N THR A 90 11.08 -8.60 0.38
CA THR A 90 10.23 -9.67 0.91
C THR A 90 8.76 -9.27 0.91
N THR A 91 7.87 -10.19 1.22
CA THR A 91 6.43 -9.92 1.30
C THR A 91 6.02 -9.01 2.47
N THR A 92 6.88 -8.83 3.47
CA THR A 92 6.70 -7.83 4.54
C THR A 92 7.21 -6.44 4.16
N GLY A 93 7.93 -6.31 3.02
CA GLY A 93 8.54 -5.07 2.56
C GLY A 93 9.97 -4.87 3.08
N TYR A 94 10.59 -5.89 3.66
CA TYR A 94 12.03 -5.84 3.99
C TYR A 94 12.83 -5.79 2.69
N ILE A 95 13.76 -4.83 2.58
CA ILE A 95 14.57 -4.62 1.38
C ILE A 95 15.77 -5.58 1.42
N VAL A 96 15.78 -6.55 0.51
CA VAL A 96 16.87 -7.50 0.33
C VAL A 96 17.99 -6.86 -0.48
N SER A 97 17.65 -6.25 -1.62
CA SER A 97 18.63 -5.67 -2.52
C SER A 97 18.09 -4.44 -3.26
N VAL A 98 18.99 -3.53 -3.62
CA VAL A 98 18.73 -2.34 -4.42
C VAL A 98 19.79 -2.23 -5.50
N LEU A 99 19.45 -2.55 -6.74
CA LEU A 99 20.38 -2.52 -7.85
C LEU A 99 20.14 -1.35 -8.79
N GLY A 100 21.19 -0.81 -9.34
CA GLY A 100 21.20 0.35 -10.23
C GLY A 100 22.16 1.45 -9.77
N PRO A 101 22.03 2.68 -10.28
CA PRO A 101 20.94 3.19 -11.12
C PRO A 101 21.06 2.79 -12.61
N TYR A 102 19.93 2.53 -13.24
CA TYR A 102 19.80 2.30 -14.68
C TYR A 102 19.16 3.49 -15.38
N LEU A 103 19.42 3.64 -16.67
CA LEU A 103 18.80 4.70 -17.48
C LEU A 103 17.30 4.41 -17.72
N ALA A 104 16.54 5.44 -18.13
CA ALA A 104 15.08 5.33 -18.30
C ALA A 104 14.63 5.00 -19.74
N ASP A 105 15.58 4.75 -20.63
CA ASP A 105 15.28 4.43 -22.03
C ASP A 105 14.69 3.02 -22.20
N SER A 106 14.19 2.71 -23.39
CA SER A 106 13.57 1.41 -23.70
C SER A 106 14.52 0.21 -23.58
N LYS A 107 15.84 0.44 -23.63
CA LYS A 107 16.85 -0.62 -23.44
C LYS A 107 16.92 -1.09 -21.98
N ASN A 108 16.41 -0.32 -21.05
CA ASN A 108 16.36 -0.59 -19.62
C ASN A 108 14.92 -0.88 -19.18
N SER A 109 14.23 -1.80 -19.88
CA SER A 109 12.97 -2.38 -19.38
C SER A 109 13.22 -3.17 -18.10
N ASP A 110 12.20 -3.41 -17.29
CA ASP A 110 12.35 -4.13 -16.03
C ASP A 110 12.86 -5.56 -16.26
N ALA A 111 12.40 -6.22 -17.33
CA ALA A 111 12.95 -7.51 -17.78
C ALA A 111 14.43 -7.42 -18.16
N ASN A 112 14.84 -6.40 -18.92
CA ASN A 112 16.25 -6.26 -19.30
C ASN A 112 17.15 -5.98 -18.09
N ILE A 113 16.66 -5.21 -17.12
CA ILE A 113 17.38 -4.96 -15.87
C ILE A 113 17.53 -6.26 -15.09
N LEU A 114 16.47 -7.06 -14.94
CA LEU A 114 16.54 -8.36 -14.27
C LEU A 114 17.51 -9.31 -14.98
N ASN A 115 17.43 -9.41 -16.30
CA ASN A 115 18.36 -10.22 -17.07
C ASN A 115 19.82 -9.75 -16.91
N HIS A 116 20.03 -8.43 -16.84
CA HIS A 116 21.35 -7.85 -16.56
C HIS A 116 21.83 -8.15 -15.13
N MET A 117 20.96 -8.31 -14.16
CA MET A 117 21.32 -8.76 -12.80
C MET A 117 21.72 -10.22 -12.76
N ILE A 118 20.96 -11.07 -13.42
CA ILE A 118 21.14 -12.52 -13.38
C ILE A 118 22.39 -12.95 -14.16
N ARG A 119 22.60 -12.44 -15.38
CA ARG A 119 23.70 -12.89 -16.26
C ARG A 119 25.09 -12.79 -15.63
N PRO A 120 25.54 -11.63 -15.12
CA PRO A 120 26.82 -11.48 -14.46
C PRO A 120 26.81 -11.93 -12.99
N ASN A 121 25.71 -12.53 -12.51
CA ASN A 121 25.54 -12.95 -11.13
C ASN A 121 25.72 -11.82 -10.11
N ALA A 122 25.03 -10.70 -10.36
CA ALA A 122 25.10 -9.54 -9.50
C ALA A 122 24.75 -9.90 -8.05
N GLU A 123 25.61 -9.47 -7.13
CA GLU A 123 25.48 -9.73 -5.68
C GLU A 123 25.32 -11.22 -5.32
N GLN A 124 25.95 -12.11 -6.08
CA GLN A 124 25.90 -13.56 -5.85
C GLN A 124 24.47 -14.13 -5.80
N MET A 125 23.58 -13.54 -6.57
CA MET A 125 22.16 -13.91 -6.59
C MET A 125 21.95 -15.37 -6.94
N LYS A 126 22.75 -15.94 -7.90
CA LYS A 126 22.61 -17.32 -8.36
C LYS A 126 22.96 -18.34 -7.29
N GLU A 127 23.91 -18.04 -6.41
CA GLU A 127 24.28 -18.89 -5.28
C GLU A 127 23.22 -18.84 -4.18
N TRP A 128 22.53 -17.71 -4.07
CA TRP A 128 21.52 -17.52 -3.05
C TRP A 128 20.18 -18.15 -3.40
N VAL A 129 19.73 -18.00 -4.65
CA VAL A 129 18.43 -18.54 -5.10
C VAL A 129 18.50 -20.07 -5.22
N ARG A 130 17.37 -20.74 -5.04
CA ARG A 130 17.21 -22.19 -5.14
C ARG A 130 16.07 -22.53 -6.10
N GLU A 131 16.13 -23.72 -6.64
CA GLU A 131 15.00 -24.28 -7.39
C GLU A 131 13.73 -24.26 -6.53
N GLY A 132 12.61 -23.84 -7.12
CA GLY A 132 11.34 -23.69 -6.46
C GLY A 132 11.10 -22.30 -5.81
N ASP A 133 12.11 -21.42 -5.76
CA ASP A 133 11.90 -20.05 -5.29
C ASP A 133 10.89 -19.29 -6.17
N ILE A 134 10.21 -18.33 -5.60
CA ILE A 134 9.11 -17.61 -6.24
C ILE A 134 9.40 -16.13 -6.34
N PHE A 135 9.41 -15.62 -7.58
CA PHE A 135 9.51 -14.19 -7.85
C PHE A 135 8.16 -13.63 -8.25
N VAL A 136 7.62 -12.74 -7.42
CA VAL A 136 6.39 -12.02 -7.70
C VAL A 136 6.75 -10.72 -8.41
N VAL A 137 6.29 -10.56 -9.64
CA VAL A 137 6.68 -9.48 -10.55
C VAL A 137 5.46 -8.88 -11.26
N ASP A 138 5.61 -7.71 -11.83
CA ASP A 138 4.61 -7.14 -12.71
C ASP A 138 4.76 -7.66 -14.17
N ARG A 139 3.88 -7.19 -15.06
CA ARG A 139 3.90 -7.59 -16.47
C ARG A 139 5.11 -7.09 -17.25
N GLY A 140 5.86 -6.12 -16.72
CA GLY A 140 7.08 -5.58 -17.31
C GLY A 140 8.23 -6.58 -17.35
N PHE A 141 8.13 -7.65 -16.53
CA PHE A 141 9.15 -8.71 -16.43
C PHE A 141 8.89 -9.91 -17.33
N ARG A 142 7.84 -9.90 -18.15
CA ARG A 142 7.45 -11.06 -19.01
C ARG A 142 8.63 -11.70 -19.74
N ASP A 143 9.50 -10.86 -20.30
CA ASP A 143 10.60 -11.32 -21.15
C ASP A 143 11.82 -11.88 -20.36
N SER A 144 11.68 -11.99 -19.03
CA SER A 144 12.65 -12.66 -18.15
C SER A 144 12.24 -14.09 -17.77
N GLY A 145 11.10 -14.58 -18.26
CA GLY A 145 10.55 -15.89 -17.87
C GLY A 145 11.51 -17.05 -18.19
N GLU A 146 12.15 -17.03 -19.36
CA GLU A 146 13.08 -18.07 -19.79
C GLU A 146 14.27 -18.18 -18.83
N ILE A 147 14.96 -17.08 -18.55
CA ILE A 147 16.15 -17.08 -17.68
C ILE A 147 15.81 -17.42 -16.22
N LEU A 148 14.60 -17.13 -15.75
CA LEU A 148 14.15 -17.53 -14.42
C LEU A 148 13.83 -19.03 -14.38
N ASN A 149 13.19 -19.56 -15.40
CA ASN A 149 12.95 -21.01 -15.53
C ASN A 149 14.25 -21.83 -15.58
N ASP A 150 15.28 -21.31 -16.26
CA ASP A 150 16.62 -21.96 -16.30
C ASP A 150 17.27 -22.05 -14.90
N LEU A 151 16.90 -21.17 -13.99
CA LEU A 151 17.32 -21.17 -12.59
C LEU A 151 16.36 -21.94 -11.67
N GLY A 152 15.30 -22.55 -12.21
CA GLY A 152 14.27 -23.22 -11.43
C GLY A 152 13.36 -22.29 -10.63
N ILE A 153 13.38 -20.98 -10.94
CA ILE A 153 12.59 -19.96 -10.22
C ILE A 153 11.20 -19.85 -10.85
N THR A 154 10.18 -19.96 -10.03
CA THR A 154 8.79 -19.74 -10.46
C THR A 154 8.49 -18.26 -10.55
N MET A 155 8.11 -17.78 -11.73
CA MET A 155 7.71 -16.39 -11.95
C MET A 155 6.19 -16.24 -11.79
N GLU A 156 5.77 -15.50 -10.81
CA GLU A 156 4.38 -15.18 -10.53
C GLU A 156 4.05 -13.75 -10.97
N MET A 157 3.23 -13.64 -12.02
CA MET A 157 2.78 -12.35 -12.54
C MET A 157 1.29 -12.35 -12.90
N PRO A 158 0.64 -11.16 -12.99
CA PRO A 158 -0.75 -11.06 -13.44
C PRO A 158 -0.92 -11.60 -14.88
N THR A 159 -1.97 -12.38 -15.11
CA THR A 159 -2.28 -12.99 -16.41
C THR A 159 -2.51 -11.94 -17.50
N PHE A 160 -2.03 -12.22 -18.70
CA PHE A 160 -2.26 -11.37 -19.87
C PHE A 160 -3.63 -11.68 -20.51
N LEU A 161 -4.22 -10.64 -21.12
CA LEU A 161 -5.32 -10.84 -22.04
C LEU A 161 -4.81 -11.56 -23.31
N PRO A 162 -5.46 -12.65 -23.74
CA PRO A 162 -5.15 -13.27 -25.02
C PRO A 162 -5.27 -12.24 -26.16
N LYS A 163 -4.43 -12.37 -27.18
CA LYS A 163 -4.45 -11.46 -28.33
C LYS A 163 -5.83 -11.51 -29.02
N GLY A 164 -6.50 -10.36 -29.09
CA GLY A 164 -7.85 -10.24 -29.67
C GLY A 164 -9.01 -10.43 -28.69
N ALA A 165 -8.75 -10.75 -27.42
CA ALA A 165 -9.79 -10.82 -26.41
C ALA A 165 -10.03 -9.46 -25.75
N THR A 166 -11.29 -9.08 -25.56
CA THR A 166 -11.70 -7.87 -24.83
C THR A 166 -11.80 -8.10 -23.33
N GLN A 167 -11.90 -9.38 -22.90
CA GLN A 167 -11.99 -9.81 -21.52
C GLN A 167 -11.21 -11.11 -21.29
N LEU A 168 -10.65 -11.29 -20.10
CA LEU A 168 -10.11 -12.58 -19.65
C LEU A 168 -11.26 -13.59 -19.53
N GLN A 169 -11.02 -14.84 -19.95
CA GLN A 169 -11.95 -15.92 -19.66
C GLN A 169 -12.14 -16.05 -18.15
N THR A 170 -13.36 -16.42 -17.71
CA THR A 170 -13.70 -16.52 -16.29
C THR A 170 -12.72 -17.42 -15.50
N LYS A 171 -12.16 -18.45 -16.16
CA LYS A 171 -11.15 -19.33 -15.56
C LYS A 171 -9.83 -18.61 -15.31
N ASP A 172 -9.34 -17.79 -16.24
CA ASP A 172 -8.06 -17.06 -16.15
C ASP A 172 -8.22 -15.80 -15.29
N ALA A 173 -9.36 -15.09 -15.42
CA ALA A 173 -9.76 -14.06 -14.49
C ALA A 173 -9.88 -14.63 -13.07
N ASN A 174 -10.41 -15.84 -12.92
CA ASN A 174 -10.51 -16.54 -11.65
C ASN A 174 -9.17 -17.07 -11.14
N CYS A 175 -8.23 -17.43 -11.99
CA CYS A 175 -6.89 -17.87 -11.59
C CYS A 175 -6.02 -16.69 -11.12
N SER A 176 -6.00 -15.59 -11.88
CA SER A 176 -5.43 -14.32 -11.44
C SER A 176 -6.17 -13.74 -10.24
N SER A 177 -7.47 -13.93 -10.18
CA SER A 177 -8.38 -13.50 -9.11
C SER A 177 -8.46 -14.51 -7.96
N ARG A 178 -8.06 -15.80 -8.09
CA ARG A 178 -8.02 -16.72 -6.94
C ARG A 178 -6.94 -16.34 -5.95
N LYS A 179 -5.79 -15.88 -6.44
CA LYS A 179 -4.74 -15.28 -5.61
C LYS A 179 -5.23 -13.98 -4.96
N LEU A 180 -6.11 -13.25 -5.65
CA LEU A 180 -6.78 -12.04 -5.18
C LEU A 180 -8.12 -12.31 -4.48
N LYS A 181 -8.80 -13.42 -4.76
CA LYS A 181 -10.16 -13.74 -4.28
C LYS A 181 -10.23 -14.22 -2.85
N VAL A 182 -9.19 -14.74 -2.28
CA VAL A 182 -9.19 -14.99 -0.82
C VAL A 182 -9.36 -13.67 -0.08
N LEU A 183 -8.85 -12.57 -0.67
CA LEU A 183 -8.92 -11.22 -0.12
C LEU A 183 -10.10 -10.39 -0.64
N ALA A 184 -10.54 -10.65 -1.87
CA ALA A 184 -11.68 -9.96 -2.47
C ALA A 184 -13.02 -10.68 -2.20
N ARG A 185 -13.01 -11.93 -1.72
CA ARG A 185 -14.22 -12.72 -1.45
C ARG A 185 -15.10 -12.06 -0.41
N SER A 186 -14.50 -11.62 0.69
CA SER A 186 -15.21 -10.94 1.77
C SER A 186 -15.76 -9.57 1.35
N SER A 187 -15.08 -8.86 0.44
CA SER A 187 -15.55 -7.57 -0.09
C SER A 187 -16.74 -7.72 -1.02
N ASN A 188 -16.73 -8.71 -1.93
CA ASN A 188 -17.80 -8.91 -2.91
C ASN A 188 -19.06 -9.50 -2.26
N GLU A 189 -18.93 -10.42 -1.33
CA GLU A 189 -20.06 -11.00 -0.59
C GLU A 189 -20.79 -9.94 0.23
N LEU A 190 -20.04 -9.11 0.94
CA LEU A 190 -20.62 -8.01 1.72
C LEU A 190 -21.25 -6.95 0.81
N GLN A 191 -20.65 -6.62 -0.34
CA GLN A 191 -21.22 -5.70 -1.32
C GLN A 191 -22.57 -6.22 -1.82
N THR A 192 -22.66 -7.50 -2.19
CA THR A 192 -23.90 -8.14 -2.63
C THR A 192 -24.96 -8.08 -1.53
N LEU A 193 -24.60 -8.45 -0.30
CA LEU A 193 -25.50 -8.40 0.85
C LEU A 193 -26.03 -6.98 1.10
N ILE A 194 -25.18 -5.95 1.02
CA ILE A 194 -25.57 -4.55 1.22
C ILE A 194 -26.59 -4.11 0.15
N ILE A 195 -26.36 -4.48 -1.11
CA ILE A 195 -27.24 -4.13 -2.23
C ILE A 195 -28.57 -4.88 -2.11
N ASP A 196 -28.53 -6.19 -1.87
CA ASP A 196 -29.73 -7.04 -1.81
C ASP A 196 -30.65 -6.68 -0.65
N GLN A 197 -30.06 -6.36 0.51
CA GLN A 197 -30.81 -5.92 1.69
C GLN A 197 -31.10 -4.40 1.69
N GLY A 198 -30.60 -3.66 0.70
CA GLY A 198 -30.82 -2.22 0.59
C GLY A 198 -30.21 -1.39 1.71
N LEU A 199 -29.13 -1.88 2.34
CA LEU A 199 -28.46 -1.20 3.46
C LEU A 199 -27.77 0.12 3.05
N ASP A 200 -27.57 0.34 1.75
CA ASP A 200 -27.02 1.56 1.16
C ASP A 200 -28.09 2.66 0.94
N ARG A 201 -29.38 2.30 1.00
CA ARG A 201 -30.50 3.21 0.72
C ARG A 201 -30.66 4.25 1.82
N ARG A 202 -31.13 5.44 1.46
CA ARG A 202 -31.43 6.53 2.42
C ARG A 202 -32.57 6.19 3.39
N SER A 203 -33.46 5.28 2.99
CA SER A 203 -34.59 4.81 3.81
C SER A 203 -34.16 3.87 4.93
N TYR A 204 -32.96 3.27 4.84
CA TYR A 204 -32.44 2.37 5.87
C TYR A 204 -31.93 3.20 7.07
N LYS A 205 -32.46 2.89 8.25
CA LYS A 205 -32.16 3.67 9.47
C LYS A 205 -30.89 3.14 10.13
N TRP A 206 -29.86 3.94 10.08
CA TRP A 206 -28.64 3.75 10.83
C TRP A 206 -28.63 4.71 12.04
N THR A 207 -28.25 4.21 13.21
CA THR A 207 -28.10 5.01 14.45
C THR A 207 -26.65 5.25 14.75
N PRO A 208 -26.24 6.47 15.17
CA PRO A 208 -24.88 6.70 15.65
C PRO A 208 -24.57 5.76 16.81
N LEU A 209 -23.35 5.21 16.81
CA LEU A 209 -22.82 4.48 17.94
C LEU A 209 -22.46 5.49 19.02
N ASP A 210 -23.03 5.35 20.22
CA ASP A 210 -22.67 6.17 21.36
C ASP A 210 -21.19 5.89 21.74
N ALA A 211 -20.43 6.94 21.99
CA ALA A 211 -19.03 6.84 22.41
C ALA A 211 -18.84 6.03 23.70
N SER A 212 -19.86 6.01 24.58
CA SER A 212 -19.89 5.22 25.81
C SER A 212 -20.27 3.76 25.57
N GLU A 213 -21.04 3.47 24.53
CA GLU A 213 -21.36 2.14 24.04
C GLU A 213 -20.35 1.72 22.99
N ALA A 214 -19.09 1.61 23.38
CA ALA A 214 -18.05 1.05 22.52
C ALA A 214 -18.59 -0.22 21.88
N CYS A 215 -18.51 -0.36 20.54
CA CYS A 215 -18.88 -1.57 19.82
C CYS A 215 -18.30 -2.78 20.60
N PRO A 216 -19.03 -3.35 21.58
CA PRO A 216 -18.41 -4.14 22.65
C PRO A 216 -17.87 -5.47 22.13
N LEU A 217 -18.25 -5.82 20.89
CA LEU A 217 -17.89 -7.07 20.24
C LEU A 217 -16.93 -6.87 19.06
N PHE A 218 -16.42 -5.66 18.80
CA PHE A 218 -15.46 -5.46 17.71
C PHE A 218 -14.09 -5.99 18.13
N PRO A 219 -13.43 -6.84 17.30
CA PRO A 219 -12.20 -7.51 17.68
C PRO A 219 -11.08 -6.54 18.02
N GLN A 220 -10.37 -6.80 19.10
CA GLN A 220 -9.15 -6.08 19.44
C GLN A 220 -7.99 -6.71 18.65
N LEU A 221 -7.27 -5.90 17.88
CA LEU A 221 -6.15 -6.30 17.04
C LEU A 221 -4.94 -5.44 17.35
N SER A 222 -3.77 -6.03 17.30
CA SER A 222 -2.49 -5.31 17.31
C SER A 222 -2.27 -4.57 15.97
N GLU A 223 -1.39 -3.58 15.95
CA GLU A 223 -1.06 -2.87 14.72
C GLU A 223 -0.47 -3.80 13.64
N ASP A 224 0.24 -4.86 14.05
CA ASP A 224 0.81 -5.85 13.13
C ASP A 224 -0.28 -6.75 12.52
N GLU A 225 -1.26 -7.20 13.29
CA GLU A 225 -2.43 -7.92 12.76
C GLU A 225 -3.25 -7.05 11.80
N ILE A 226 -3.39 -5.75 12.08
CA ILE A 226 -4.03 -4.82 11.14
C ILE A 226 -3.19 -4.67 9.87
N ARG A 227 -1.86 -4.64 9.95
CA ARG A 227 -0.98 -4.63 8.77
C ARG A 227 -1.12 -5.89 7.93
N GLU A 228 -1.26 -7.05 8.56
CA GLU A 228 -1.53 -8.30 7.87
C GLU A 228 -2.89 -8.28 7.17
N LEU A 229 -3.92 -7.85 7.86
CA LEU A 229 -5.27 -7.75 7.33
C LEU A 229 -5.37 -6.79 6.14
N THR A 230 -4.64 -5.67 6.16
CA THR A 230 -4.65 -4.65 5.11
C THR A 230 -3.74 -4.97 3.92
N LEU A 231 -2.84 -5.96 4.03
CA LEU A 231 -1.81 -6.31 3.05
C LEU A 231 -0.88 -5.15 2.67
N GLY A 232 -0.77 -4.12 3.51
CA GLY A 232 0.06 -2.98 3.19
C GLY A 232 0.34 -2.05 4.37
N VAL A 233 1.59 -1.61 4.46
CA VAL A 233 2.02 -0.62 5.47
C VAL A 233 1.45 0.76 5.18
N TYR A 234 1.20 1.08 3.89
CA TYR A 234 0.76 2.40 3.45
C TYR A 234 -0.65 2.74 3.96
N GLN A 235 -1.57 1.78 3.95
CA GLN A 235 -2.94 1.98 4.41
C GLN A 235 -2.98 2.25 5.91
N VAL A 236 -2.18 1.55 6.71
CA VAL A 236 -2.08 1.77 8.17
C VAL A 236 -1.47 3.14 8.48
N LYS A 237 -0.44 3.57 7.73
CA LYS A 237 0.10 4.94 7.87
C LYS A 237 -0.95 6.01 7.59
N LEU A 238 -1.78 5.81 6.58
CA LEU A 238 -2.87 6.75 6.25
C LEU A 238 -4.03 6.67 7.25
N ALA A 239 -4.26 5.53 7.89
CA ALA A 239 -5.31 5.35 8.87
C ALA A 239 -5.25 6.40 9.98
N ARG A 240 -4.06 6.67 10.50
CA ARG A 240 -3.84 7.70 11.54
C ARG A 240 -4.33 9.09 11.12
N SER A 241 -4.02 9.51 9.88
CA SER A 241 -4.47 10.82 9.36
C SER A 241 -5.98 10.88 9.18
N TYR A 242 -6.59 9.82 8.66
CA TYR A 242 -8.04 9.74 8.51
C TYR A 242 -8.75 9.70 9.86
N THR A 243 -8.21 8.96 10.82
CA THR A 243 -8.77 8.93 12.18
C THR A 243 -8.71 10.30 12.83
N GLN A 244 -7.60 11.01 12.71
CA GLN A 244 -7.46 12.36 13.25
C GLN A 244 -8.50 13.35 12.68
N GLU A 245 -8.80 13.26 11.39
CA GLU A 245 -9.76 14.13 10.72
C GLU A 245 -11.21 13.81 11.09
N HIS A 246 -11.52 12.55 11.40
CA HIS A 246 -12.89 12.07 11.65
C HIS A 246 -13.16 11.75 13.11
N CYS A 247 -12.17 11.89 13.97
CA CYS A 247 -12.34 11.79 15.41
C CYS A 247 -12.79 13.14 15.96
N SER A 248 -13.91 13.18 16.65
CA SER A 248 -14.40 14.36 17.33
C SER A 248 -13.47 14.77 18.48
N HIS A 249 -13.64 15.97 19.05
CA HIS A 249 -12.83 16.45 20.17
C HIS A 249 -12.96 15.59 21.42
N ASP A 250 -14.07 14.86 21.58
CA ASP A 250 -14.31 13.89 22.64
C ASP A 250 -13.66 12.52 22.40
N GLY A 251 -12.97 12.34 21.26
CA GLY A 251 -12.34 11.09 20.85
C GLY A 251 -13.29 10.10 20.18
N SER A 252 -14.56 10.46 19.94
CA SER A 252 -15.52 9.62 19.23
C SER A 252 -15.31 9.65 17.72
N TYR A 253 -15.69 8.57 17.05
CA TYR A 253 -15.64 8.41 15.59
C TYR A 253 -17.07 8.21 15.08
N ASP A 254 -17.45 8.88 13.99
CA ASP A 254 -18.79 8.79 13.39
C ASP A 254 -19.06 7.38 12.82
N ILE A 255 -19.43 6.46 13.70
CA ILE A 255 -19.78 5.09 13.36
C ILE A 255 -21.27 4.89 13.52
N LEU A 256 -21.85 4.22 12.56
CA LEU A 256 -23.27 3.93 12.50
C LEU A 256 -23.52 2.43 12.66
N VAL A 257 -24.47 2.08 13.48
CA VAL A 257 -24.90 0.69 13.74
C VAL A 257 -26.39 0.54 13.52
N ASN A 258 -26.86 -0.70 13.39
CA ASN A 258 -28.29 -1.00 13.27
C ASN A 258 -28.58 -2.31 14.00
N SER A 259 -29.66 -2.34 14.77
CA SER A 259 -30.11 -3.51 15.53
C SER A 259 -30.50 -4.71 14.67
N ASP A 260 -30.99 -4.46 13.43
CA ASP A 260 -31.43 -5.52 12.54
C ASP A 260 -30.24 -6.28 11.92
N VAL A 261 -29.05 -5.63 11.89
CA VAL A 261 -27.80 -6.21 11.39
C VAL A 261 -26.64 -5.94 12.38
N PRO A 262 -26.68 -6.53 13.56
CA PRO A 262 -25.83 -6.13 14.69
C PRO A 262 -24.33 -6.31 14.47
N MET A 263 -23.92 -7.18 13.52
CA MET A 263 -22.52 -7.45 13.20
C MET A 263 -22.04 -6.68 11.94
N ILE A 264 -22.79 -5.68 11.52
CA ILE A 264 -22.40 -4.80 10.41
C ILE A 264 -22.44 -3.35 10.91
N LEU A 265 -21.31 -2.67 10.79
CA LEU A 265 -21.24 -1.24 11.00
C LEU A 265 -21.08 -0.47 9.68
N SER A 266 -21.47 0.78 9.68
CA SER A 266 -21.29 1.72 8.58
C SER A 266 -20.59 2.97 9.05
N ALA A 267 -19.81 3.60 8.18
CA ALA A 267 -19.24 4.92 8.42
C ALA A 267 -19.20 5.75 7.13
N LYS A 268 -19.12 7.07 7.31
CA LYS A 268 -18.97 8.01 6.19
C LYS A 268 -17.66 8.74 6.34
N ILE A 269 -16.77 8.57 5.38
CA ILE A 269 -15.41 9.11 5.39
C ILE A 269 -15.24 10.15 4.29
N GLN A 270 -14.71 11.32 4.66
CA GLN A 270 -14.38 12.41 3.75
C GLN A 270 -13.21 12.01 2.82
N SER A 271 -13.28 12.42 1.55
CA SER A 271 -12.19 12.22 0.61
C SER A 271 -11.00 13.13 0.94
N ARG A 272 -9.79 12.57 0.99
CA ARG A 272 -8.56 13.33 1.20
C ARG A 272 -8.26 14.38 0.12
N HIS A 273 -8.77 14.17 -1.10
CA HIS A 273 -8.38 14.96 -2.27
C HIS A 273 -9.50 15.87 -2.81
N ILE A 274 -10.73 15.64 -2.37
CA ILE A 274 -11.89 16.38 -2.86
C ILE A 274 -12.79 16.67 -1.66
N SER A 275 -12.79 17.93 -1.21
CA SER A 275 -13.55 18.37 -0.04
C SER A 275 -15.06 18.16 -0.14
N ALA A 276 -15.63 18.24 -1.34
CA ALA A 276 -17.06 18.00 -1.57
C ALA A 276 -17.46 16.51 -1.65
N LYS A 277 -16.50 15.57 -1.49
CA LYS A 277 -16.76 14.13 -1.72
C LYS A 277 -16.52 13.31 -0.48
N SER A 278 -17.52 12.51 -0.11
CA SER A 278 -17.40 11.50 0.95
C SER A 278 -17.75 10.12 0.42
N TYR A 279 -17.26 9.10 1.12
CA TYR A 279 -17.47 7.69 0.79
C TYR A 279 -18.17 7.00 1.94
N LYS A 280 -19.15 6.16 1.61
CA LYS A 280 -19.77 5.24 2.57
C LYS A 280 -18.97 3.94 2.60
N LEU A 281 -18.85 3.36 3.78
CA LEU A 281 -18.25 2.06 3.97
C LEU A 281 -19.06 1.22 4.94
N TRP A 282 -18.88 -0.09 4.84
CA TRP A 282 -19.47 -1.08 5.75
C TRP A 282 -18.40 -2.10 6.11
N ILE A 283 -18.44 -2.56 7.36
CA ILE A 283 -17.54 -3.58 7.88
C ILE A 283 -18.39 -4.63 8.59
N LYS A 284 -18.25 -5.88 8.18
CA LYS A 284 -18.81 -7.05 8.83
C LYS A 284 -17.76 -7.66 9.74
N TYR A 285 -18.14 -7.96 10.98
CA TYR A 285 -17.21 -8.45 11.98
C TYR A 285 -17.90 -9.46 12.91
N SER A 286 -17.07 -10.20 13.65
CA SER A 286 -17.48 -11.02 14.79
C SER A 286 -16.64 -10.60 16.01
N CYS A 287 -16.86 -11.23 17.14
CA CYS A 287 -16.09 -10.92 18.36
C CYS A 287 -14.59 -11.22 18.25
N SER A 288 -14.15 -12.00 17.27
CA SER A 288 -12.77 -12.44 17.12
C SER A 288 -12.08 -11.95 15.84
N ILE A 289 -12.84 -11.65 14.77
CA ILE A 289 -12.26 -11.31 13.47
C ILE A 289 -13.10 -10.28 12.71
N VAL A 290 -12.43 -9.56 11.81
CA VAL A 290 -13.09 -8.77 10.74
C VAL A 290 -13.37 -9.70 9.57
N GLU A 291 -14.65 -9.97 9.30
CA GLU A 291 -15.10 -10.95 8.30
C GLU A 291 -15.16 -10.39 6.89
N GLY A 292 -15.47 -9.10 6.74
CA GLY A 292 -15.62 -8.49 5.43
C GLY A 292 -15.73 -6.98 5.49
N TRP A 293 -15.52 -6.34 4.34
CA TRP A 293 -15.58 -4.89 4.20
C TRP A 293 -15.98 -4.48 2.79
N TYR A 294 -16.63 -3.33 2.69
CA TYR A 294 -16.98 -2.71 1.41
C TYR A 294 -16.90 -1.19 1.54
N CYS A 295 -16.35 -0.52 0.52
CA CYS A 295 -16.27 0.93 0.46
C CYS A 295 -16.61 1.44 -0.94
N THR A 296 -17.41 2.50 -1.03
CA THR A 296 -17.82 3.11 -2.30
C THR A 296 -16.71 3.91 -3.00
N CYS A 297 -15.49 3.97 -2.44
CA CYS A 297 -14.38 4.66 -3.09
C CYS A 297 -13.87 3.87 -4.30
N LYS A 298 -13.25 4.58 -5.26
CA LYS A 298 -12.69 3.96 -6.48
C LYS A 298 -11.66 2.86 -6.17
N ASN A 299 -10.95 2.98 -5.07
CA ASN A 299 -9.96 2.00 -4.64
C ASN A 299 -10.60 0.82 -3.90
N GLY A 300 -11.66 1.06 -3.11
CA GLY A 300 -12.33 0.01 -2.34
C GLY A 300 -12.97 -1.08 -3.19
N SER A 301 -13.29 -0.78 -4.45
CA SER A 301 -13.87 -1.74 -5.40
C SER A 301 -12.82 -2.41 -6.32
N ARG A 302 -11.56 -1.99 -6.29
CA ARG A 302 -10.53 -2.40 -7.26
C ARG A 302 -9.22 -2.91 -6.65
N VAL A 303 -8.99 -2.66 -5.37
CA VAL A 303 -7.70 -2.96 -4.72
C VAL A 303 -7.77 -4.29 -3.99
N VAL A 304 -6.73 -5.08 -4.15
CA VAL A 304 -6.45 -6.22 -3.29
C VAL A 304 -6.16 -5.71 -1.89
N GLY A 305 -6.86 -6.21 -0.91
CA GLY A 305 -6.76 -5.73 0.46
C GLY A 305 -7.80 -4.65 0.79
N MET A 306 -7.44 -3.74 1.66
CA MET A 306 -8.33 -2.66 2.13
C MET A 306 -7.92 -1.31 1.57
N CYS A 307 -8.88 -0.42 1.38
CA CYS A 307 -8.59 0.99 1.19
C CYS A 307 -8.32 1.69 2.55
N ALA A 308 -7.64 2.83 2.51
CA ALA A 308 -7.31 3.59 3.72
C ALA A 308 -8.55 4.02 4.54
N HIS A 309 -9.72 4.20 3.90
CA HIS A 309 -10.97 4.54 4.58
C HIS A 309 -11.44 3.42 5.52
N ILE A 310 -11.43 2.17 5.03
CA ILE A 310 -11.77 1.00 5.85
C ILE A 310 -10.71 0.78 6.93
N THR A 311 -9.43 0.86 6.53
CA THR A 311 -8.32 0.69 7.47
C THR A 311 -8.39 1.69 8.63
N SER A 312 -8.81 2.94 8.41
CA SER A 312 -8.91 3.95 9.47
C SER A 312 -9.97 3.57 10.52
N VAL A 313 -11.12 3.06 10.10
CA VAL A 313 -12.18 2.64 11.02
C VAL A 313 -11.75 1.39 11.81
N ILE A 314 -11.14 0.41 11.13
CA ILE A 314 -10.64 -0.79 11.80
C ILE A 314 -9.52 -0.42 12.78
N TRP A 315 -8.55 0.41 12.38
CA TRP A 315 -7.45 0.84 13.24
C TRP A 315 -7.95 1.58 14.48
N TYR A 316 -8.96 2.45 14.34
CA TYR A 316 -9.60 3.11 15.46
C TYR A 316 -10.27 2.12 16.41
N LEU A 317 -11.15 1.25 15.87
CA LEU A 317 -11.96 0.33 16.67
C LEU A 317 -11.17 -0.82 17.29
N SER A 318 -10.18 -1.36 16.58
CA SER A 318 -9.40 -2.52 17.05
C SER A 318 -8.21 -2.15 17.91
N TYR A 319 -7.58 -0.99 17.65
CA TYR A 319 -6.30 -0.65 18.24
C TYR A 319 -6.34 0.67 19.02
N MET A 320 -6.59 1.79 18.37
CA MET A 320 -6.39 3.13 18.93
C MET A 320 -7.21 3.37 20.20
N ARG A 321 -8.48 2.99 20.22
CA ARG A 321 -9.36 3.19 21.38
C ARG A 321 -8.97 2.37 22.62
N HIS A 322 -8.12 1.35 22.47
CA HIS A 322 -7.62 0.51 23.55
C HIS A 322 -6.26 0.99 24.10
N GLU A 323 -5.64 1.96 23.42
CA GLU A 323 -4.36 2.54 23.86
C GLU A 323 -4.59 3.48 25.07
N ALA A 324 -3.81 3.27 26.12
CA ALA A 324 -3.86 4.11 27.33
C ALA A 324 -3.29 5.52 27.11
N SER A 325 -2.46 5.69 26.08
CA SER A 325 -1.85 6.99 25.76
C SER A 325 -2.73 7.76 24.79
N PRO A 326 -2.94 9.08 25.02
CA PRO A 326 -3.73 9.89 24.09
C PRO A 326 -3.06 9.86 22.70
N PHE A 327 -3.89 9.75 21.68
CA PHE A 327 -3.45 9.78 20.28
C PHE A 327 -2.70 11.09 19.99
N LYS A 328 -1.40 10.99 19.76
CA LYS A 328 -0.61 12.11 19.23
C LYS A 328 -0.93 12.25 17.75
N GLY A 329 -1.77 13.21 17.42
CA GLY A 329 -2.12 13.53 16.04
C GLY A 329 -0.91 13.88 15.19
N ILE A 330 -1.10 13.82 13.88
CA ILE A 330 -0.10 14.32 12.92
C ILE A 330 -0.13 15.85 12.99
N PRO A 331 1.03 16.53 13.07
CA PRO A 331 1.06 17.99 13.12
C PRO A 331 0.26 18.61 11.98
N ASN A 332 -0.65 19.52 12.33
CA ASN A 332 -1.41 20.28 11.36
C ASN A 332 -0.64 21.55 10.99
N TRP A 333 0.03 21.54 9.86
CA TRP A 333 0.77 22.69 9.37
C TRP A 333 -0.12 23.90 9.03
N ALA A 334 -1.44 23.71 8.86
CA ALA A 334 -2.35 24.80 8.65
C ALA A 334 -2.43 25.75 9.87
N ASP A 335 -2.07 25.26 11.05
CA ASP A 335 -2.01 26.10 12.27
C ASP A 335 -0.81 27.07 12.27
N THR A 336 0.17 26.83 11.38
CA THR A 336 1.39 27.65 11.25
C THR A 336 1.44 28.42 9.92
N ILE A 337 0.47 28.22 9.04
CA ILE A 337 0.36 28.91 7.75
C ILE A 337 -0.75 29.96 7.88
N GLU A 338 -0.45 31.18 7.45
CA GLU A 338 -1.44 32.26 7.42
C GLU A 338 -2.58 31.91 6.46
N ASP A 339 -3.80 32.12 6.92
CA ASP A 339 -5.02 31.94 6.14
C ASP A 339 -5.62 33.31 5.85
N ALA A 340 -5.64 33.71 4.58
CA ALA A 340 -6.14 35.00 4.15
C ALA A 340 -7.61 35.26 4.53
N SER A 341 -8.39 34.19 4.78
CA SER A 341 -9.76 34.31 5.30
C SER A 341 -9.82 34.79 6.78
N ARG A 342 -8.69 34.71 7.49
CA ARG A 342 -8.54 35.09 8.91
C ARG A 342 -7.84 36.43 9.08
N ILE A 343 -7.47 37.10 8.01
CA ILE A 343 -6.91 38.47 8.10
C ILE A 343 -8.04 39.38 8.56
N PRO A 344 -7.93 40.04 9.74
CA PRO A 344 -8.91 40.99 10.16
C PRO A 344 -8.96 42.12 9.15
N THR A 345 -10.15 42.48 8.69
CA THR A 345 -10.38 43.72 7.95
C THR A 345 -9.90 44.84 8.84
N ILE A 346 -8.90 45.58 8.40
CA ILE A 346 -8.51 46.83 9.05
C ILE A 346 -9.72 47.76 8.87
N ASP A 347 -10.49 48.00 9.94
CA ASP A 347 -11.49 49.07 9.93
C ASP A 347 -10.74 50.40 9.75
N GLU A 348 -10.86 50.99 8.56
CA GLU A 348 -10.37 52.34 8.25
C GLU A 348 -11.22 53.41 8.98
N SER A 349 -11.35 53.32 10.28
CA SER A 349 -12.10 54.26 11.09
C SER A 349 -11.24 54.99 12.13
N ASP A 350 -10.00 55.33 11.78
CA ASP A 350 -9.25 56.36 12.49
C ASP A 350 -8.57 57.29 11.46
N SER A 351 -9.42 58.06 10.75
CA SER A 351 -8.98 59.30 10.18
C SER A 351 -8.92 60.33 11.30
N ASP A 352 -7.80 60.42 11.98
CA ASP A 352 -7.45 61.59 12.76
C ASP A 352 -7.33 62.77 11.80
N ASP A 353 -8.34 63.62 11.79
CA ASP A 353 -8.26 64.98 11.27
C ASP A 353 -7.16 65.71 12.05
N PRO A 354 -6.17 66.31 11.42
CA PRO A 354 -5.30 67.23 12.09
C PRO A 354 -6.03 68.54 12.20
N GLU A 355 -6.49 68.87 13.42
CA GLU A 355 -6.84 70.26 13.77
C GLU A 355 -5.60 71.15 13.59
N GLU A 356 -5.80 72.25 12.84
CA GLU A 356 -5.13 73.57 12.67
C GLU A 356 -3.71 73.80 13.23
#